data_b76bd6163d3f0ca891b08a064ec86e72
#
_entry.id   b76bd6163d3f0ca891b08a064ec86e72
#
_cell.length_a   1.000
_cell.length_b   1.000
_cell.length_c   1.000
_cell.angle_alpha   90.00
_cell.angle_beta   90.00
_cell.angle_gamma   90.00
#
_symmetry.space_group_name_H-M   'P 1'
#
loop_
_entity.id
_entity.type
_entity.pdbx_description
1 polymer ?
#
loop_
_entity_poly.entity_id
_entity_poly.type
_entity_poly.pdbx_seq_one_letter_code
_entity_poly.pdbx_strand_id
1 'polypeptide(L)'
;LIVSTYQAVSGAGLAGVEELAGQIAAPGDRAPELTYDGGAVEFPEGVKFARTIGFNVLPLAGSIVDDGSEETDEEQKLRHESRKILELPDLRVAGTCVRVPVFTGHSLSINAEFARPLSPDRAREVLAAAPGVALSDIPNPLQAAGADPSFVGRVRRDQSTENGLVLFVSNDNLRKG
;
A
#
# COMPACT_ATOMS: atom_id res chain seq x y z
N LEU A 1 -12.60 9.70 -1.24
CA LEU A 1 -11.24 9.17 -1.16
C LEU A 1 -11.28 7.67 -1.45
N ILE A 2 -10.53 7.21 -2.43
CA ILE A 2 -10.37 5.79 -2.76
C ILE A 2 -8.88 5.47 -2.64
N VAL A 3 -8.54 4.40 -1.91
CA VAL A 3 -7.16 4.03 -1.63
C VAL A 3 -6.95 2.53 -1.86
N SER A 4 -5.94 2.18 -2.64
CA SER A 4 -5.39 0.82 -2.64
C SER A 4 -4.03 0.87 -1.98
N THR A 5 -3.83 0.05 -0.94
CA THR A 5 -2.53 -0.05 -0.28
C THR A 5 -1.71 -1.20 -0.86
N TYR A 6 -0.40 -1.06 -0.82
CA TYR A 6 0.57 -2.11 -1.13
C TYR A 6 1.47 -2.26 0.10
N GLN A 7 1.06 -3.16 0.99
CA GLN A 7 1.65 -3.26 2.33
C GLN A 7 2.77 -4.30 2.36
N ALA A 8 3.96 -3.86 2.76
CA ALA A 8 5.12 -4.70 2.98
C ALA A 8 4.91 -5.69 4.14
N VAL A 9 5.63 -6.81 4.11
CA VAL A 9 5.49 -7.89 5.09
C VAL A 9 6.00 -7.53 6.48
N SER A 10 6.90 -6.54 6.62
CA SER A 10 7.42 -6.08 7.91
C SER A 10 6.32 -5.57 8.86
N GLY A 11 5.17 -5.13 8.34
CA GLY A 11 4.00 -4.79 9.14
C GLY A 11 3.41 -5.98 9.92
N ALA A 12 3.71 -7.22 9.49
CA ALA A 12 3.36 -8.45 10.22
C ALA A 12 4.48 -8.91 11.20
N GLY A 13 5.50 -8.08 11.41
CA GLY A 13 6.64 -8.36 12.29
C GLY A 13 7.71 -9.22 11.63
N LEU A 14 8.73 -9.61 12.43
CA LEU A 14 9.88 -10.39 11.96
C LEU A 14 9.45 -11.72 11.31
N ALA A 15 8.46 -12.39 11.87
CA ALA A 15 7.99 -13.66 11.32
C ALA A 15 7.43 -13.51 9.88
N GLY A 16 6.79 -12.36 9.55
CA GLY A 16 6.37 -12.08 8.17
C GLY A 16 7.55 -11.85 7.23
N VAL A 17 8.61 -11.23 7.72
CA VAL A 17 9.87 -11.03 6.97
C VAL A 17 10.55 -12.37 6.68
N GLU A 18 10.66 -13.23 7.69
CA GLU A 18 11.27 -14.57 7.57
C GLU A 18 10.46 -15.47 6.63
N GLU A 19 9.13 -15.42 6.70
CA GLU A 19 8.26 -16.18 5.81
C GLU A 19 8.46 -15.76 4.34
N LEU A 20 8.47 -14.46 4.05
CA LEU A 20 8.74 -13.97 2.70
C LEU A 20 10.14 -14.38 2.22
N ALA A 21 11.15 -14.24 3.07
CA ALA A 21 12.53 -14.59 2.72
C ALA A 21 12.65 -16.08 2.35
N GLY A 22 12.03 -16.96 3.11
CA GLY A 22 12.00 -18.40 2.82
C GLY A 22 11.27 -18.73 1.52
N GLN A 23 10.14 -18.06 1.27
CA GLN A 23 9.34 -18.27 0.05
C GLN A 23 10.03 -17.71 -1.20
N ILE A 24 10.79 -16.61 -1.09
CA ILE A 24 11.58 -16.09 -2.23
C ILE A 24 12.75 -16.99 -2.55
N ALA A 25 13.39 -17.57 -1.55
CA ALA A 25 14.54 -18.44 -1.73
C ALA A 25 14.16 -19.83 -2.31
N ALA A 26 12.97 -20.32 -2.00
CA ALA A 26 12.56 -21.69 -2.33
C ALA A 26 12.61 -22.05 -3.83
N PRO A 27 12.15 -21.20 -4.78
CA PRO A 27 12.20 -21.53 -6.20
C PRO A 27 13.60 -21.65 -6.79
N GLY A 28 14.58 -20.91 -6.25
CA GLY A 28 15.91 -20.83 -6.87
C GLY A 28 15.84 -20.46 -8.34
N ASP A 29 16.57 -21.21 -9.17
CA ASP A 29 16.61 -21.02 -10.63
C ASP A 29 15.28 -21.35 -11.34
N ARG A 30 14.34 -21.98 -10.64
CA ARG A 30 13.03 -22.34 -11.18
C ARG A 30 11.99 -21.23 -11.09
N ALA A 31 12.29 -20.10 -10.42
CA ALA A 31 11.36 -18.99 -10.29
C ALA A 31 10.72 -18.52 -11.62
N PRO A 32 11.44 -18.50 -12.78
CA PRO A 32 10.84 -18.15 -14.07
C PRO A 32 9.72 -19.09 -14.54
N GLU A 33 9.66 -20.33 -14.04
CA GLU A 33 8.59 -21.28 -14.41
C GLU A 33 7.22 -20.81 -13.94
N LEU A 34 7.17 -19.98 -12.87
CA LEU A 34 5.95 -19.34 -12.37
C LEU A 34 5.28 -18.42 -13.41
N THR A 35 5.98 -18.06 -14.48
CA THR A 35 5.40 -17.30 -15.59
C THR A 35 4.30 -18.10 -16.32
N TYR A 36 4.41 -19.41 -16.33
CA TYR A 36 3.56 -20.30 -17.10
C TYR A 36 2.61 -21.14 -16.22
N ASP A 37 3.05 -21.43 -14.99
CA ASP A 37 2.29 -22.25 -14.04
C ASP A 37 2.57 -21.78 -12.60
N GLY A 38 1.57 -21.24 -11.93
CA GLY A 38 1.66 -20.85 -10.53
C GLY A 38 1.91 -22.00 -9.55
N GLY A 39 1.68 -23.26 -9.99
CA GLY A 39 1.99 -24.48 -9.25
C GLY A 39 3.35 -25.10 -9.58
N ALA A 40 4.16 -24.47 -10.45
CA ALA A 40 5.44 -25.03 -10.89
C ALA A 40 6.44 -25.23 -9.75
N VAL A 41 6.29 -24.51 -8.64
CA VAL A 41 7.19 -24.53 -7.48
C VAL A 41 6.40 -24.79 -6.21
N GLU A 42 6.92 -25.65 -5.34
CA GLU A 42 6.41 -25.80 -3.98
C GLU A 42 7.03 -24.73 -3.07
N PHE A 43 6.18 -24.03 -2.34
CA PHE A 43 6.61 -23.04 -1.35
C PHE A 43 6.54 -23.61 0.06
N PRO A 44 7.42 -23.16 0.98
CA PRO A 44 7.24 -23.42 2.39
C PRO A 44 5.85 -22.98 2.87
N GLU A 45 5.24 -23.76 3.75
CA GLU A 45 3.94 -23.42 4.34
C GLU A 45 4.04 -22.09 5.08
N GLY A 46 3.11 -21.19 4.78
CA GLY A 46 3.00 -19.89 5.43
C GLY A 46 2.24 -19.99 6.76
N VAL A 47 2.64 -19.17 7.72
CA VAL A 47 2.02 -19.09 9.05
C VAL A 47 1.41 -17.72 9.31
N LYS A 48 1.96 -16.67 8.69
CA LYS A 48 1.56 -15.27 8.90
C LYS A 48 0.54 -14.76 7.88
N PHE A 49 0.59 -15.27 6.68
CA PHE A 49 -0.28 -14.81 5.61
C PHE A 49 -1.28 -15.90 5.21
N ALA A 50 -2.45 -15.49 4.78
CA ALA A 50 -3.54 -16.40 4.40
C ALA A 50 -3.20 -17.31 3.19
N ARG A 51 -2.20 -16.93 2.41
CA ARG A 51 -1.66 -17.67 1.25
C ARG A 51 -0.19 -17.33 1.11
N THR A 52 0.54 -18.08 0.30
CA THR A 52 1.91 -17.76 -0.12
C THR A 52 2.01 -16.32 -0.57
N ILE A 53 2.94 -15.55 0.04
CA ILE A 53 3.18 -14.16 -0.29
C ILE A 53 4.35 -13.99 -1.28
N GLY A 54 5.31 -14.91 -1.29
CA GLY A 54 6.42 -14.91 -2.25
C GLY A 54 5.89 -14.94 -3.68
N PHE A 55 6.35 -14.01 -4.54
CA PHE A 55 5.92 -13.87 -5.94
C PHE A 55 4.41 -13.62 -6.13
N ASN A 56 3.71 -13.14 -5.09
CA ASN A 56 2.26 -13.04 -5.08
C ASN A 56 1.78 -11.71 -4.49
N VAL A 57 0.51 -11.37 -4.71
CA VAL A 57 -0.20 -10.28 -4.05
C VAL A 57 -1.47 -10.80 -3.40
N LEU A 58 -1.75 -10.38 -2.18
CA LEU A 58 -2.91 -10.84 -1.42
C LEU A 58 -3.80 -9.65 -1.07
N PRO A 59 -5.02 -9.54 -1.61
CA PRO A 59 -5.97 -8.49 -1.26
C PRO A 59 -6.62 -8.76 0.10
N LEU A 60 -5.79 -9.03 1.10
CA LEU A 60 -6.16 -9.33 2.47
C LEU A 60 -5.03 -8.90 3.40
N ALA A 61 -5.17 -7.76 4.06
CA ALA A 61 -4.34 -7.36 5.17
C ALA A 61 -5.23 -7.23 6.41
N GLY A 62 -4.81 -7.84 7.53
CA GLY A 62 -5.65 -7.97 8.71
C GLY A 62 -6.62 -9.15 8.62
N SER A 63 -7.76 -9.04 9.30
CA SER A 63 -8.80 -10.07 9.38
C SER A 63 -10.15 -9.51 8.92
N ILE A 64 -10.94 -10.31 8.22
CA ILE A 64 -12.32 -9.93 7.88
C ILE A 64 -13.12 -9.70 9.16
N VAL A 65 -13.84 -8.60 9.22
CA VAL A 65 -14.66 -8.23 10.37
C VAL A 65 -16.06 -8.85 10.21
N ASP A 66 -16.58 -9.46 11.28
CA ASP A 66 -17.90 -10.08 11.30
C ASP A 66 -19.01 -9.04 11.60
N ASP A 67 -19.19 -8.09 10.68
CA ASP A 67 -20.22 -7.05 10.77
C ASP A 67 -21.09 -6.94 9.49
N GLY A 68 -20.88 -7.87 8.56
CA GLY A 68 -21.58 -7.92 7.28
C GLY A 68 -21.03 -6.96 6.20
N SER A 69 -19.98 -6.20 6.48
CA SER A 69 -19.32 -5.31 5.49
C SER A 69 -18.41 -6.05 4.54
N GLU A 70 -17.93 -7.24 4.91
CA GLU A 70 -16.84 -7.99 4.23
C GLU A 70 -15.51 -7.23 4.16
N GLU A 71 -15.36 -6.16 4.92
CA GLU A 71 -14.11 -5.41 5.05
C GLU A 71 -13.15 -6.07 6.04
N THR A 72 -11.86 -5.82 5.88
CA THR A 72 -10.88 -6.15 6.91
C THR A 72 -10.83 -5.05 7.98
N ASP A 73 -10.31 -5.39 9.15
CA ASP A 73 -10.04 -4.42 10.23
C ASP A 73 -9.07 -3.31 9.76
N GLU A 74 -8.11 -3.61 8.89
CA GLU A 74 -7.23 -2.61 8.27
C GLU A 74 -7.98 -1.66 7.33
N GLU A 75 -8.94 -2.14 6.56
CA GLU A 75 -9.77 -1.30 5.68
C GLU A 75 -10.70 -0.40 6.48
N GLN A 76 -11.31 -0.90 7.55
CA GLN A 76 -12.09 -0.09 8.47
C GLN A 76 -11.23 0.95 9.20
N LYS A 77 -10.05 0.55 9.66
CA LYS A 77 -9.08 1.44 10.28
C LYS A 77 -8.66 2.57 9.33
N LEU A 78 -8.34 2.26 8.08
CA LEU A 78 -8.04 3.28 7.06
C LEU A 78 -9.16 4.31 6.95
N ARG A 79 -10.43 3.90 6.92
CA ARG A 79 -11.58 4.79 6.87
C ARG A 79 -11.71 5.64 8.14
N HIS A 80 -11.63 5.02 9.30
CA HIS A 80 -11.84 5.70 10.57
C HIS A 80 -10.69 6.67 10.90
N GLU A 81 -9.45 6.27 10.66
CA GLU A 81 -8.28 7.10 10.88
C GLU A 81 -8.21 8.26 9.89
N SER A 82 -8.54 8.05 8.61
CA SER A 82 -8.62 9.14 7.63
C SER A 82 -9.61 10.21 8.08
N ARG A 83 -10.80 9.82 8.55
CA ARG A 83 -11.79 10.76 9.08
C ARG A 83 -11.30 11.52 10.30
N LYS A 84 -10.65 10.82 11.23
CA LYS A 84 -10.12 11.38 12.48
C LYS A 84 -8.97 12.36 12.22
N ILE A 85 -7.98 11.93 11.42
CA ILE A 85 -6.76 12.72 11.16
C ILE A 85 -7.06 13.96 10.34
N LEU A 86 -7.96 13.84 9.36
CA LEU A 86 -8.37 14.96 8.52
C LEU A 86 -9.44 15.84 9.16
N GLU A 87 -9.97 15.45 10.33
CA GLU A 87 -11.08 16.13 11.02
C GLU A 87 -12.34 16.26 10.12
N LEU A 88 -12.57 15.26 9.27
CA LEU A 88 -13.68 15.18 8.33
C LEU A 88 -14.54 13.93 8.64
N PRO A 89 -15.47 13.99 9.62
CA PRO A 89 -16.21 12.81 10.07
C PRO A 89 -17.06 12.15 8.97
N ASP A 90 -17.53 12.93 8.01
CA ASP A 90 -18.38 12.47 6.92
C ASP A 90 -17.59 12.12 5.63
N LEU A 91 -16.24 12.10 5.70
CA LEU A 91 -15.42 11.76 4.55
C LEU A 91 -15.77 10.35 4.05
N ARG A 92 -16.14 10.25 2.78
CA ARG A 92 -16.36 8.98 2.11
C ARG A 92 -15.01 8.35 1.75
N VAL A 93 -14.73 7.19 2.33
CA VAL A 93 -13.46 6.47 2.14
C VAL A 93 -13.80 5.03 1.78
N ALA A 94 -13.20 4.53 0.72
CA ALA A 94 -13.14 3.12 0.39
C ALA A 94 -11.68 2.72 0.24
N GLY A 95 -11.30 1.60 0.84
CA GLY A 95 -9.95 1.06 0.80
C GLY A 95 -9.93 -0.39 0.37
N THR A 96 -8.84 -0.79 -0.30
CA THR A 96 -8.48 -2.20 -0.47
C THR A 96 -7.06 -2.36 0.05
N CYS A 97 -6.91 -3.15 1.11
CA CYS A 97 -5.62 -3.37 1.74
C CYS A 97 -4.96 -4.64 1.19
N VAL A 98 -3.88 -4.43 0.43
CA VAL A 98 -3.17 -5.50 -0.29
C VAL A 98 -1.81 -5.76 0.34
N ARG A 99 -1.51 -7.01 0.64
CA ARG A 99 -0.17 -7.44 1.04
C ARG A 99 0.65 -7.77 -0.21
N VAL A 100 1.89 -7.26 -0.27
CA VAL A 100 2.80 -7.43 -1.40
C VAL A 100 4.13 -8.07 -0.95
N PRO A 101 4.88 -8.75 -1.85
CA PRO A 101 6.13 -9.43 -1.53
C PRO A 101 7.31 -8.44 -1.44
N VAL A 102 7.18 -7.47 -0.57
CA VAL A 102 8.14 -6.42 -0.26
C VAL A 102 8.47 -6.47 1.21
N PHE A 103 9.74 -6.41 1.58
CA PHE A 103 10.18 -6.52 2.97
C PHE A 103 9.75 -5.32 3.81
N THR A 104 10.06 -4.11 3.38
CA THR A 104 9.76 -2.85 4.08
C THR A 104 9.35 -1.77 3.09
N GLY A 105 8.48 -0.89 3.52
CA GLY A 105 7.95 0.22 2.73
C GLY A 105 6.53 -0.05 2.24
N HIS A 106 5.55 0.61 2.86
CA HIS A 106 4.17 0.61 2.37
C HIS A 106 4.02 1.62 1.25
N SER A 107 3.21 1.27 0.28
CA SER A 107 2.82 2.19 -0.79
C SER A 107 1.31 2.30 -0.88
N LEU A 108 0.83 3.44 -1.41
CA LEU A 108 -0.58 3.71 -1.58
C LEU A 108 -0.83 4.33 -2.96
N SER A 109 -1.81 3.81 -3.66
CA SER A 109 -2.43 4.49 -4.79
C SER A 109 -3.69 5.20 -4.28
N ILE A 110 -3.73 6.52 -4.45
CA ILE A 110 -4.77 7.36 -3.86
C ILE A 110 -5.50 8.12 -4.97
N ASN A 111 -6.84 7.99 -4.98
CA ASN A 111 -7.74 8.84 -5.74
C ASN A 111 -8.47 9.76 -4.76
N ALA A 112 -8.18 11.06 -4.83
CA ALA A 112 -8.77 12.07 -3.95
C ALA A 112 -9.63 13.04 -4.77
N GLU A 113 -10.91 13.10 -4.46
CA GLU A 113 -11.85 14.08 -5.01
C GLU A 113 -12.01 15.24 -4.04
N PHE A 114 -11.94 16.45 -4.56
CA PHE A 114 -12.00 17.69 -3.79
C PHE A 114 -13.30 18.47 -4.06
N ALA A 115 -13.74 19.24 -3.07
CA ALA A 115 -14.91 20.11 -3.21
C ALA A 115 -14.67 21.26 -4.21
N ARG A 116 -13.42 21.61 -4.48
CA ARG A 116 -13.02 22.66 -5.42
C ARG A 116 -11.89 22.16 -6.32
N PRO A 117 -11.77 22.68 -7.54
CA PRO A 117 -10.68 22.31 -8.45
C PRO A 117 -9.30 22.54 -7.81
N LEU A 118 -8.44 21.54 -7.93
CA LEU A 118 -7.03 21.59 -7.54
C LEU A 118 -6.20 21.08 -8.73
N SER A 119 -5.31 21.92 -9.26
CA SER A 119 -4.44 21.48 -10.34
C SER A 119 -3.32 20.57 -9.84
N PRO A 120 -2.82 19.62 -10.66
CA PRO A 120 -1.67 18.81 -10.29
C PRO A 120 -0.43 19.62 -9.91
N ASP A 121 -0.18 20.76 -10.58
CA ASP A 121 0.96 21.61 -10.28
C ASP A 121 0.81 22.27 -8.92
N ARG A 122 -0.37 22.79 -8.61
CA ARG A 122 -0.65 23.36 -7.29
C ARG A 122 -0.56 22.30 -6.18
N ALA A 123 -1.00 21.08 -6.46
CA ALA A 123 -0.86 19.96 -5.52
C ALA A 123 0.62 19.63 -5.25
N ARG A 124 1.46 19.61 -6.30
CA ARG A 124 2.91 19.41 -6.15
C ARG A 124 3.58 20.52 -5.32
N GLU A 125 3.21 21.78 -5.54
CA GLU A 125 3.72 22.90 -4.74
C GLU A 125 3.37 22.74 -3.26
N VAL A 126 2.13 22.37 -2.94
CA VAL A 126 1.66 22.14 -1.56
C VAL A 126 2.42 20.97 -0.93
N LEU A 127 2.56 19.86 -1.66
CA LEU A 127 3.25 18.67 -1.19
C LEU A 127 4.75 18.93 -0.98
N ALA A 128 5.39 19.69 -1.88
CA ALA A 128 6.81 20.04 -1.76
C ALA A 128 7.11 20.90 -0.52
N ALA A 129 6.13 21.69 -0.06
CA ALA A 129 6.25 22.51 1.13
C ALA A 129 5.83 21.79 2.42
N ALA A 130 5.24 20.60 2.33
CA ALA A 130 4.72 19.87 3.48
C ALA A 130 5.85 19.19 4.27
N PRO A 131 5.87 19.35 5.61
CA PRO A 131 6.87 18.69 6.45
C PRO A 131 6.79 17.17 6.32
N GLY A 132 7.95 16.50 6.21
CA GLY A 132 8.03 15.04 6.12
C GLY A 132 7.57 14.46 4.78
N VAL A 133 7.40 15.28 3.76
CA VAL A 133 7.09 14.87 2.39
C VAL A 133 8.28 15.19 1.47
N ALA A 134 8.59 14.29 0.55
CA ALA A 134 9.53 14.50 -0.54
C ALA A 134 8.87 14.12 -1.87
N LEU A 135 9.00 14.97 -2.89
CA LEU A 135 8.53 14.63 -4.22
C LEU A 135 9.48 13.63 -4.88
N SER A 136 8.93 12.66 -5.58
CA SER A 136 9.66 11.66 -6.35
C SER A 136 8.90 11.35 -7.65
N ASP A 137 9.62 11.16 -8.75
CA ASP A 137 8.98 10.80 -10.02
C ASP A 137 8.31 9.42 -9.96
N ILE A 138 8.99 8.47 -9.31
CA ILE A 138 8.52 7.08 -9.15
C ILE A 138 8.75 6.66 -7.69
N PRO A 139 7.85 7.06 -6.76
CA PRO A 139 7.94 6.62 -5.37
C PRO A 139 7.88 5.10 -5.28
N ASN A 140 8.78 4.51 -4.48
CA ASN A 140 8.84 3.06 -4.35
C ASN A 140 9.38 2.63 -2.98
N PRO A 141 9.11 1.39 -2.54
CA PRO A 141 9.53 0.88 -1.25
C PRO A 141 11.05 0.87 -1.01
N LEU A 142 11.85 0.57 -2.03
CA LEU A 142 13.32 0.56 -1.89
C LEU A 142 13.88 1.97 -1.62
N GLN A 143 13.26 3.00 -2.17
CA GLN A 143 13.59 4.40 -1.86
C GLN A 143 13.17 4.78 -0.44
N ALA A 144 12.04 4.27 0.01
CA ALA A 144 11.41 4.64 1.27
C ALA A 144 12.03 3.92 2.48
N ALA A 145 12.46 2.67 2.33
CA ALA A 145 13.00 1.87 3.42
C ALA A 145 14.24 2.54 4.07
N GLY A 146 14.18 2.80 5.38
CA GLY A 146 15.20 3.50 6.15
C GLY A 146 15.15 5.02 6.06
N ALA A 147 14.27 5.61 5.25
CA ALA A 147 14.12 7.04 5.08
C ALA A 147 13.00 7.63 5.94
N ASP A 148 13.15 8.90 6.36
CA ASP A 148 12.12 9.59 7.16
C ASP A 148 10.96 10.17 6.35
N PRO A 149 11.16 10.76 5.14
CA PRO A 149 10.05 11.36 4.41
C PRO A 149 9.12 10.31 3.79
N SER A 150 7.85 10.68 3.62
CA SER A 150 6.95 10.01 2.70
C SER A 150 7.23 10.54 1.29
N PHE A 151 7.58 9.65 0.38
CA PHE A 151 7.81 10.00 -1.02
C PHE A 151 6.48 10.02 -1.77
N VAL A 152 6.19 11.14 -2.43
CA VAL A 152 4.94 11.36 -3.16
C VAL A 152 5.25 11.68 -4.61
N GLY A 153 4.55 11.02 -5.52
CA GLY A 153 4.71 11.28 -6.95
C GLY A 153 3.52 10.84 -7.77
N ARG A 154 3.71 10.80 -9.08
CA ARG A 154 2.65 10.43 -10.03
C ARG A 154 1.39 11.29 -9.89
N VAL A 155 1.52 12.52 -9.39
CA VAL A 155 0.41 13.46 -9.19
C VAL A 155 -0.16 13.88 -10.54
N ARG A 156 -1.43 13.57 -10.79
CA ARG A 156 -2.12 13.83 -12.05
C ARG A 156 -3.62 14.00 -11.85
N ARG A 157 -4.32 14.54 -12.85
CA ARG A 157 -5.79 14.59 -12.82
C ARG A 157 -6.37 13.17 -12.81
N ASP A 158 -7.38 12.97 -11.98
CA ASP A 158 -8.26 11.82 -12.06
C ASP A 158 -9.28 12.05 -13.18
N GLN A 159 -9.27 11.17 -14.19
CA GLN A 159 -10.18 11.28 -15.33
C GLN A 159 -11.59 10.74 -15.02
N SER A 160 -11.77 10.13 -13.84
CA SER A 160 -13.05 9.55 -13.44
C SER A 160 -13.93 10.52 -12.63
N THR A 161 -13.38 11.67 -12.20
CA THR A 161 -14.09 12.67 -11.41
C THR A 161 -13.76 14.08 -11.88
N GLU A 162 -14.67 15.05 -11.62
CA GLU A 162 -14.49 16.44 -12.06
C GLU A 162 -13.30 17.12 -11.35
N ASN A 163 -13.18 16.95 -10.04
CA ASN A 163 -12.21 17.64 -9.19
C ASN A 163 -11.23 16.65 -8.52
N GLY A 164 -10.87 15.58 -9.21
CA GLY A 164 -10.04 14.52 -8.67
C GLY A 164 -8.57 14.63 -9.03
N LEU A 165 -7.74 14.13 -8.11
CA LEU A 165 -6.33 13.87 -8.33
C LEU A 165 -6.02 12.41 -8.00
N VAL A 166 -5.10 11.83 -8.78
CA VAL A 166 -4.47 10.55 -8.48
C VAL A 166 -3.01 10.80 -8.13
N LEU A 167 -2.54 10.15 -7.07
CA LEU A 167 -1.15 10.21 -6.66
C LEU A 167 -0.70 8.87 -6.09
N PHE A 168 0.60 8.69 -6.01
CA PHE A 168 1.21 7.50 -5.41
C PHE A 168 2.15 7.92 -4.28
N VAL A 169 2.09 7.20 -3.17
CA VAL A 169 2.90 7.44 -1.97
C VAL A 169 3.68 6.20 -1.63
N SER A 170 4.92 6.36 -1.18
CA SER A 170 5.70 5.30 -0.52
C SER A 170 6.37 5.85 0.72
N ASN A 171 6.29 5.11 1.82
CA ASN A 171 6.94 5.48 3.08
C ASN A 171 7.42 4.25 3.84
N ASP A 172 8.41 4.43 4.70
CA ASP A 172 8.87 3.38 5.61
C ASP A 172 7.81 3.14 6.69
N ASN A 173 7.18 1.97 6.65
CA ASN A 173 6.11 1.60 7.58
C ASN A 173 6.61 1.29 9.00
N LEU A 174 7.90 1.04 9.19
CA LEU A 174 8.49 0.85 10.52
C LEU A 174 8.80 2.20 11.21
N ARG A 175 8.92 3.28 10.43
CA ARG A 175 9.21 4.64 10.91
C ARG A 175 7.97 5.53 10.97
N LYS A 176 7.02 5.32 10.08
CA LYS A 176 5.79 6.14 9.95
C LYS A 176 4.52 5.47 10.50
N GLY A 177 4.55 4.18 10.74
CA GLY A 177 3.39 3.41 11.20
C GLY A 177 2.56 2.83 10.07
#